data_58eb81700cbfa6ec547201b9547e43c4
#
_entry.id   58eb81700cbfa6ec547201b9547e43c4
#
_cell.length_a   1.000
_cell.length_b   1.000
_cell.length_c   1.000
_cell.angle_alpha   90.00
_cell.angle_beta   90.00
_cell.angle_gamma   90.00
#
_symmetry.space_group_name_H-M   'P 1'
#
loop_
_entity.id
_entity.type
_entity.pdbx_description
1 polymer ?
#
loop_
_entity_poly.entity_id
_entity_poly.type
_entity_poly.pdbx_seq_one_letter_code
_entity_poly.pdbx_strand_id
1 'polypeptide(L)'
;MNELTKKMQEIMVPKAALIAYEYRESAYATGKNYLELRPINKAGRMEAGIPVTYEFMNALVESYSDERQNVPHGRLPSNMLWCDTRKGHEKYIWYNPPGKRRMFFKDSLNIKDGVFHLPGVVYIIENERMTIFAYKGRIPEEDTPLYLAPFFNVTRGSVCLGSSTLEKPENMDFHALQEYWEKRFWLS
;
A
#
# COMPACT_ATOMS: atom_id res chain seq x y z
N MET A 1 -29.63 12.56 -6.67
CA MET A 1 -28.52 13.14 -5.89
C MET A 1 -28.29 12.24 -4.69
N ASN A 2 -27.08 11.75 -4.50
CA ASN A 2 -26.77 10.75 -3.45
C ASN A 2 -26.93 11.38 -2.05
N GLU A 3 -27.41 10.63 -1.07
CA GLU A 3 -27.66 11.08 0.31
C GLU A 3 -26.41 11.67 0.97
N LEU A 4 -25.23 11.12 0.65
CA LEU A 4 -23.94 11.63 1.08
C LEU A 4 -23.69 13.08 0.57
N THR A 5 -24.02 13.36 -0.69
CA THR A 5 -23.86 14.69 -1.28
C THR A 5 -24.75 15.71 -0.61
N LYS A 6 -25.98 15.34 -0.21
CA LYS A 6 -26.87 16.24 0.53
C LYS A 6 -26.32 16.57 1.92
N LYS A 7 -25.86 15.58 2.68
CA LYS A 7 -25.25 15.80 4.00
C LYS A 7 -23.98 16.65 3.92
N MET A 8 -23.14 16.47 2.89
CA MET A 8 -21.97 17.33 2.70
C MET A 8 -22.36 18.79 2.41
N GLN A 9 -23.42 19.03 1.64
CA GLN A 9 -23.90 20.39 1.36
C GLN A 9 -24.47 21.13 2.57
N GLU A 10 -24.88 20.43 3.61
CA GLU A 10 -25.36 21.03 4.87
C GLU A 10 -24.23 21.62 5.71
N ILE A 11 -23.00 21.10 5.60
CA ILE A 11 -21.86 21.46 6.44
C ILE A 11 -20.68 22.07 5.68
N MET A 12 -20.65 21.94 4.35
CA MET A 12 -19.55 22.42 3.52
C MET A 12 -20.06 23.36 2.43
N VAL A 13 -19.35 24.48 2.26
CA VAL A 13 -19.62 25.45 1.19
C VAL A 13 -18.52 25.32 0.14
N PRO A 14 -18.85 25.11 -1.16
CA PRO A 14 -17.86 25.03 -2.20
C PRO A 14 -17.11 26.37 -2.34
N LYS A 15 -15.78 26.31 -2.40
CA LYS A 15 -14.90 27.48 -2.51
C LYS A 15 -14.32 27.68 -3.89
N ALA A 16 -14.13 26.59 -4.63
CA ALA A 16 -13.59 26.62 -5.97
C ALA A 16 -14.00 25.38 -6.76
N ALA A 17 -13.92 25.48 -8.09
CA ALA A 17 -14.05 24.35 -9.01
C ALA A 17 -12.79 24.25 -9.88
N LEU A 18 -12.30 23.03 -10.08
CA LEU A 18 -11.25 22.73 -11.03
C LEU A 18 -11.89 22.22 -12.32
N ILE A 19 -11.62 22.89 -13.45
CA ILE A 19 -12.19 22.53 -14.74
C ILE A 19 -11.06 22.10 -15.67
N ALA A 20 -11.20 20.91 -16.26
CA ALA A 20 -10.30 20.39 -17.27
C ALA A 20 -10.90 20.68 -18.67
N TYR A 21 -10.08 21.18 -19.56
CA TYR A 21 -10.42 21.41 -20.96
C TYR A 21 -9.62 20.48 -21.85
N GLU A 22 -10.28 19.90 -22.82
CA GLU A 22 -9.68 19.06 -23.84
C GLU A 22 -9.78 19.74 -25.22
N TYR A 23 -8.77 19.56 -26.05
CA TYR A 23 -8.82 20.08 -27.42
C TYR A 23 -9.84 19.30 -28.25
N ARG A 24 -10.70 20.03 -29.00
CA ARG A 24 -11.70 19.41 -29.89
C ARG A 24 -11.10 18.74 -31.12
N GLU A 25 -9.93 19.17 -31.56
CA GLU A 25 -9.27 18.65 -32.76
C GLU A 25 -8.09 17.76 -32.40
N SER A 26 -8.06 16.58 -32.98
CA SER A 26 -7.02 15.57 -32.70
C SER A 26 -5.60 15.98 -33.11
N ALA A 27 -5.45 16.97 -34.04
CA ALA A 27 -4.16 17.46 -34.47
C ALA A 27 -3.36 18.19 -33.36
N TYR A 28 -4.04 18.66 -32.31
CA TYR A 28 -3.43 19.34 -31.17
C TYR A 28 -3.50 18.52 -29.89
N ALA A 29 -4.10 17.33 -29.92
CA ALA A 29 -4.24 16.44 -28.79
C ALA A 29 -2.90 15.75 -28.44
N THR A 30 -1.95 16.52 -27.91
CA THR A 30 -0.68 16.00 -27.37
C THR A 30 -0.83 15.41 -25.94
N GLY A 31 -2.06 15.06 -25.54
CA GLY A 31 -2.34 14.54 -24.18
C GLY A 31 -2.22 15.57 -23.06
N LYS A 32 -2.11 16.87 -23.39
CA LYS A 32 -2.05 17.96 -22.41
C LYS A 32 -3.43 18.57 -22.24
N ASN A 33 -4.06 18.33 -21.11
CA ASN A 33 -5.28 19.02 -20.70
C ASN A 33 -4.93 20.41 -20.16
N TYR A 34 -5.72 21.42 -20.49
CA TYR A 34 -5.66 22.72 -19.84
C TYR A 34 -6.52 22.66 -18.58
N LEU A 35 -5.96 23.06 -17.44
CA LEU A 35 -6.64 23.10 -16.15
C LEU A 35 -6.85 24.54 -15.71
N GLU A 36 -8.08 24.86 -15.30
CA GLU A 36 -8.48 26.18 -14.83
C GLU A 36 -9.12 26.04 -13.43
N LEU A 37 -8.67 26.87 -12.49
CA LEU A 37 -9.29 27.02 -11.17
C LEU A 37 -10.29 28.18 -11.25
N ARG A 38 -11.54 27.92 -10.90
CA ARG A 38 -12.59 28.94 -10.80
C ARG A 38 -13.02 29.13 -9.36
N PRO A 39 -12.73 30.29 -8.75
CA PRO A 39 -13.26 30.62 -7.44
C PRO A 39 -14.80 30.62 -7.44
N ILE A 40 -15.39 30.26 -6.32
CA ILE A 40 -16.85 30.34 -6.12
C ILE A 40 -17.11 31.41 -5.08
N ASN A 41 -17.89 32.43 -5.44
CA ASN A 41 -18.20 33.53 -4.57
C ASN A 41 -19.27 33.16 -3.52
N LYS A 42 -19.55 34.09 -2.59
CA LYS A 42 -20.52 33.88 -1.50
C LYS A 42 -21.94 33.62 -1.99
N ALA A 43 -22.28 34.00 -3.24
CA ALA A 43 -23.56 33.68 -3.85
C ALA A 43 -23.60 32.34 -4.60
N GLY A 44 -22.56 31.52 -4.48
CA GLY A 44 -22.46 30.20 -5.11
C GLY A 44 -22.19 30.26 -6.63
N ARG A 45 -21.75 31.38 -7.17
CA ARG A 45 -21.46 31.55 -8.60
C ARG A 45 -19.95 31.42 -8.84
N MET A 46 -19.58 30.70 -9.91
CA MET A 46 -18.20 30.65 -10.39
C MET A 46 -17.75 32.02 -10.94
N GLU A 47 -16.57 32.42 -10.53
CA GLU A 47 -15.89 33.62 -11.04
C GLU A 47 -15.00 33.30 -12.25
N ALA A 48 -14.27 34.31 -12.73
CA ALA A 48 -13.32 34.13 -13.84
C ALA A 48 -12.25 33.10 -13.45
N GLY A 49 -11.94 32.21 -14.41
CA GLY A 49 -10.95 31.18 -14.20
C GLY A 49 -9.53 31.74 -14.26
N ILE A 50 -8.66 31.12 -13.47
CA ILE A 50 -7.22 31.37 -13.50
C ILE A 50 -6.49 30.04 -13.83
N PRO A 51 -5.38 30.09 -14.60
CA PRO A 51 -4.59 28.90 -14.87
C PRO A 51 -4.13 28.23 -13.60
N VAL A 52 -4.18 26.90 -13.55
CA VAL A 52 -3.66 26.14 -12.42
C VAL A 52 -2.14 26.15 -12.46
N THR A 53 -1.51 26.60 -11.38
CA THR A 53 -0.06 26.61 -11.23
C THR A 53 0.46 25.31 -10.61
N TYR A 54 1.76 25.04 -10.79
CA TYR A 54 2.41 23.89 -10.13
C TYR A 54 2.36 24.00 -8.60
N GLU A 55 2.47 25.23 -8.05
CA GLU A 55 2.36 25.50 -6.63
C GLU A 55 0.99 25.11 -6.08
N PHE A 56 -0.07 25.46 -6.81
CA PHE A 56 -1.44 25.08 -6.44
C PHE A 56 -1.62 23.56 -6.47
N MET A 57 -1.12 22.89 -7.52
CA MET A 57 -1.19 21.41 -7.59
C MET A 57 -0.41 20.75 -6.48
N ASN A 58 0.77 21.25 -6.16
CA ASN A 58 1.56 20.73 -5.06
C ASN A 58 0.85 20.94 -3.70
N ALA A 59 0.33 22.14 -3.44
CA ALA A 59 -0.41 22.41 -2.22
C ALA A 59 -1.70 21.56 -2.11
N LEU A 60 -2.38 21.32 -3.23
CA LEU A 60 -3.54 20.43 -3.26
C LEU A 60 -3.13 18.99 -2.93
N VAL A 61 -2.08 18.48 -3.55
CA VAL A 61 -1.53 17.14 -3.27
C VAL A 61 -1.06 17.06 -1.82
N GLU A 62 -0.42 18.08 -1.28
CA GLU A 62 0.02 18.12 0.12
C GLU A 62 -1.16 18.14 1.10
N SER A 63 -2.20 18.93 0.84
CA SER A 63 -3.38 18.99 1.71
C SER A 63 -4.19 17.69 1.78
N TYR A 64 -4.10 16.86 0.73
CA TYR A 64 -4.68 15.51 0.70
C TYR A 64 -3.69 14.41 1.12
N SER A 65 -2.44 14.76 1.39
CA SER A 65 -1.38 13.78 1.70
C SER A 65 -0.99 13.74 3.18
N ASP A 66 -1.81 14.30 4.09
CA ASP A 66 -1.63 14.12 5.55
C ASP A 66 -1.61 12.64 5.97
N GLU A 67 -1.97 11.72 5.06
CA GLU A 67 -1.79 10.29 5.21
C GLU A 67 -0.42 9.77 4.72
N ARG A 68 0.50 10.64 4.27
CA ARG A 68 1.86 10.23 3.86
C ARG A 68 2.72 9.70 5.01
N GLN A 69 2.32 9.90 6.25
CA GLN A 69 3.05 9.39 7.42
C GLN A 69 3.16 7.86 7.46
N ASN A 70 2.35 7.14 6.69
CA ASN A 70 2.34 5.67 6.66
C ASN A 70 2.85 5.07 5.35
N VAL A 71 3.38 5.88 4.41
CA VAL A 71 3.95 5.35 3.16
C VAL A 71 5.38 4.92 3.41
N PRO A 72 5.74 3.67 3.12
CA PRO A 72 7.11 3.20 3.26
C PRO A 72 8.08 4.06 2.44
N HIS A 73 9.18 4.44 3.03
CA HIS A 73 10.19 5.29 2.43
C HIS A 73 11.61 4.78 2.71
N GLY A 74 12.60 5.52 2.24
CA GLY A 74 14.00 5.19 2.44
C GLY A 74 14.56 4.24 1.39
N ARG A 75 15.68 3.60 1.74
CA ARG A 75 16.36 2.69 0.83
C ARG A 75 15.61 1.37 0.71
N LEU A 76 15.38 0.91 -0.53
CA LEU A 76 14.82 -0.41 -0.79
C LEU A 76 15.78 -1.50 -0.29
N PRO A 77 15.28 -2.46 0.53
CA PRO A 77 16.04 -3.64 0.91
C PRO A 77 16.41 -4.50 -0.30
N SER A 78 17.58 -5.13 -0.25
CA SER A 78 18.07 -5.96 -1.37
C SER A 78 17.21 -7.20 -1.65
N ASN A 79 16.37 -7.61 -0.71
CA ASN A 79 15.42 -8.71 -0.83
C ASN A 79 14.01 -8.26 -1.25
N MET A 80 13.80 -6.97 -1.56
CA MET A 80 12.53 -6.46 -2.10
C MET A 80 12.46 -6.81 -3.60
N LEU A 81 11.41 -7.53 -3.99
CA LEU A 81 11.14 -7.92 -5.37
C LEU A 81 10.21 -6.93 -6.08
N TRP A 82 9.27 -6.36 -5.34
CA TRP A 82 8.28 -5.43 -5.88
C TRP A 82 7.79 -4.48 -4.81
N CYS A 83 7.53 -3.22 -5.17
CA CYS A 83 6.81 -2.31 -4.31
C CYS A 83 5.92 -1.36 -5.13
N ASP A 84 4.68 -1.20 -4.69
CA ASP A 84 3.76 -0.16 -5.12
C ASP A 84 3.26 0.56 -3.86
N THR A 85 3.55 1.85 -3.76
CA THR A 85 3.21 2.67 -2.60
C THR A 85 2.01 3.58 -2.85
N ARG A 86 1.37 3.47 -4.04
CA ARG A 86 0.22 4.29 -4.38
C ARG A 86 -0.97 3.93 -3.50
N LYS A 87 -1.60 4.94 -2.93
CA LYS A 87 -2.78 4.77 -2.05
C LYS A 87 -3.88 3.95 -2.75
N GLY A 88 -4.36 2.92 -2.07
CA GLY A 88 -5.37 1.98 -2.58
C GLY A 88 -4.85 0.93 -3.56
N HIS A 89 -3.53 0.93 -3.83
CA HIS A 89 -2.84 -0.05 -4.67
C HIS A 89 -1.58 -0.59 -3.98
N GLU A 90 -1.49 -0.38 -2.66
CA GLU A 90 -0.29 -0.74 -1.90
C GLU A 90 -0.01 -2.23 -2.03
N LYS A 91 1.16 -2.53 -2.56
CA LYS A 91 1.64 -3.90 -2.73
C LYS A 91 3.13 -3.98 -2.51
N TYR A 92 3.53 -4.90 -1.65
CA TYR A 92 4.93 -5.14 -1.31
C TYR A 92 5.22 -6.62 -1.44
N ILE A 93 6.29 -6.96 -2.16
CA ILE A 93 6.74 -8.35 -2.33
C ILE A 93 8.22 -8.42 -1.98
N TRP A 94 8.57 -9.28 -1.05
CA TRP A 94 9.97 -9.56 -0.71
C TRP A 94 10.18 -11.02 -0.39
N TYR A 95 11.42 -11.41 -0.24
CA TYR A 95 11.76 -12.79 0.09
C TYR A 95 12.73 -12.88 1.27
N ASN A 96 12.67 -13.99 1.98
CA ASN A 96 13.73 -14.43 2.88
C ASN A 96 14.33 -15.74 2.36
N PRO A 97 15.67 -15.85 2.33
CA PRO A 97 16.31 -17.07 1.87
C PRO A 97 16.06 -18.25 2.84
N PRO A 98 16.26 -19.49 2.38
CA PRO A 98 16.21 -20.66 3.27
C PRO A 98 17.15 -20.48 4.44
N GLY A 99 16.73 -20.90 5.63
CA GLY A 99 17.51 -20.70 6.83
C GLY A 99 17.06 -21.56 8.00
N LYS A 100 17.74 -21.39 9.13
CA LYS A 100 17.35 -22.00 10.40
C LYS A 100 16.63 -20.98 11.25
N ARG A 101 15.50 -21.39 11.84
CA ARG A 101 14.75 -20.54 12.76
C ARG A 101 14.29 -21.37 13.97
N ARG A 102 14.36 -20.76 15.15
CA ARG A 102 13.73 -21.30 16.34
C ARG A 102 12.22 -21.09 16.24
N MET A 103 11.46 -22.15 16.39
CA MET A 103 10.01 -22.15 16.35
C MET A 103 9.44 -22.66 17.67
N PHE A 104 8.32 -22.07 18.05
CA PHE A 104 7.56 -22.42 19.23
C PHE A 104 6.18 -22.90 18.79
N PHE A 105 5.69 -23.95 19.39
CA PHE A 105 4.43 -24.57 19.03
C PHE A 105 3.51 -24.64 20.24
N LYS A 106 2.20 -24.55 19.98
CA LYS A 106 1.21 -24.81 21.01
C LYS A 106 1.25 -26.27 21.40
N ASP A 107 1.12 -26.59 22.70
CA ASP A 107 1.12 -27.96 23.24
C ASP A 107 0.12 -28.86 22.50
N SER A 108 -1.03 -28.30 22.06
CA SER A 108 -2.05 -29.04 21.32
C SER A 108 -1.58 -29.60 19.96
N LEU A 109 -0.49 -29.09 19.40
CA LEU A 109 0.08 -29.59 18.15
C LEU A 109 1.00 -30.80 18.37
N ASN A 110 1.38 -31.08 19.61
CA ASN A 110 2.27 -32.20 20.00
C ASN A 110 3.62 -32.16 19.23
N ILE A 111 4.11 -30.97 18.92
CA ILE A 111 5.40 -30.70 18.27
C ILE A 111 6.30 -30.02 19.29
N LYS A 112 7.51 -30.54 19.47
CA LYS A 112 8.48 -29.94 20.40
C LYS A 112 9.07 -28.64 19.79
N ASP A 113 9.21 -27.65 20.64
CA ASP A 113 9.96 -26.42 20.29
C ASP A 113 11.39 -26.79 19.88
N GLY A 114 11.91 -26.06 18.88
CA GLY A 114 13.23 -26.37 18.38
C GLY A 114 13.68 -25.45 17.25
N VAL A 115 14.85 -25.79 16.70
CA VAL A 115 15.39 -25.10 15.52
C VAL A 115 15.06 -25.93 14.29
N PHE A 116 14.32 -25.33 13.38
CA PHE A 116 13.86 -25.95 12.14
C PHE A 116 14.53 -25.34 10.93
N HIS A 117 14.74 -26.15 9.90
CA HIS A 117 15.15 -25.68 8.58
C HIS A 117 13.92 -25.22 7.83
N LEU A 118 13.90 -23.94 7.45
CA LEU A 118 12.81 -23.34 6.71
C LEU A 118 13.19 -23.22 5.23
N PRO A 119 12.23 -23.40 4.30
CA PRO A 119 12.44 -23.08 2.90
C PRO A 119 12.63 -21.57 2.72
N GLY A 120 13.01 -21.14 1.52
CA GLY A 120 12.87 -19.74 1.14
C GLY A 120 11.39 -19.35 1.16
N VAL A 121 11.09 -18.15 1.62
CA VAL A 121 9.73 -17.64 1.75
C VAL A 121 9.60 -16.34 0.97
N VAL A 122 8.56 -16.24 0.13
CA VAL A 122 8.12 -15.00 -0.51
C VAL A 122 6.92 -14.49 0.26
N TYR A 123 6.99 -13.24 0.68
CA TYR A 123 5.92 -12.51 1.36
C TYR A 123 5.27 -11.53 0.38
N ILE A 124 3.96 -11.51 0.36
CA ILE A 124 3.15 -10.61 -0.46
C ILE A 124 2.18 -9.90 0.47
N ILE A 125 2.30 -8.59 0.55
CA ILE A 125 1.35 -7.74 1.27
C ILE A 125 0.56 -6.95 0.24
N GLU A 126 -0.75 -7.03 0.29
CA GLU A 126 -1.66 -6.30 -0.59
C GLU A 126 -2.92 -5.95 0.20
N ASN A 127 -3.27 -4.67 0.27
CA ASN A 127 -4.44 -4.18 1.00
C ASN A 127 -4.54 -4.74 2.44
N GLU A 128 -3.45 -4.64 3.19
CA GLU A 128 -3.31 -5.14 4.57
C GLU A 128 -3.54 -6.66 4.74
N ARG A 129 -3.51 -7.43 3.66
CA ARG A 129 -3.55 -8.88 3.66
C ARG A 129 -2.18 -9.45 3.37
N MET A 130 -1.84 -10.53 4.07
CA MET A 130 -0.59 -11.23 3.84
C MET A 130 -0.84 -12.56 3.14
N THR A 131 -0.08 -12.78 2.09
CA THR A 131 0.01 -14.06 1.37
C THR A 131 1.47 -14.49 1.37
N ILE A 132 1.74 -15.77 1.58
CA ILE A 132 3.11 -16.30 1.54
C ILE A 132 3.19 -17.57 0.73
N PHE A 133 4.35 -17.74 0.08
CA PHE A 133 4.71 -18.95 -0.64
C PHE A 133 6.12 -19.40 -0.27
N ALA A 134 6.38 -20.69 -0.38
CA ALA A 134 7.72 -21.23 -0.28
C ALA A 134 8.37 -21.31 -1.67
N TYR A 135 9.69 -21.19 -1.72
CA TYR A 135 10.46 -21.41 -2.93
C TYR A 135 11.74 -22.22 -2.66
N LYS A 136 12.35 -22.77 -3.70
CA LYS A 136 13.63 -23.47 -3.65
C LYS A 136 14.74 -22.58 -4.23
N GLY A 137 15.93 -22.70 -3.67
CA GLY A 137 17.07 -21.88 -4.05
C GLY A 137 17.36 -20.78 -3.04
N ARG A 138 18.36 -19.96 -3.30
CA ARG A 138 18.81 -18.91 -2.38
C ARG A 138 18.10 -17.58 -2.63
N ILE A 139 17.96 -17.22 -3.89
CA ILE A 139 17.32 -15.98 -4.36
C ILE A 139 16.28 -16.41 -5.39
N PRO A 140 15.01 -15.98 -5.26
CA PRO A 140 14.01 -16.28 -6.30
C PRO A 140 14.21 -15.35 -7.50
N GLU A 141 14.03 -15.91 -8.69
CA GLU A 141 14.02 -15.22 -9.97
C GLU A 141 12.57 -15.14 -10.49
N GLU A 142 12.33 -14.46 -11.60
CA GLU A 142 10.99 -14.21 -12.14
C GLU A 142 10.23 -15.49 -12.48
N ASP A 143 10.93 -16.53 -12.93
CA ASP A 143 10.39 -17.84 -13.29
C ASP A 143 10.49 -18.89 -12.17
N THR A 144 10.95 -18.50 -10.97
CA THR A 144 11.10 -19.43 -9.83
C THR A 144 9.74 -20.01 -9.42
N PRO A 145 9.57 -21.34 -9.43
CA PRO A 145 8.33 -21.97 -9.01
C PRO A 145 8.03 -21.70 -7.54
N LEU A 146 6.79 -21.26 -7.27
CA LEU A 146 6.29 -21.04 -5.92
C LEU A 146 5.47 -22.25 -5.45
N TYR A 147 5.64 -22.60 -4.19
CA TYR A 147 4.98 -23.73 -3.52
C TYR A 147 4.16 -23.23 -2.33
N LEU A 148 3.17 -24.00 -1.92
CA LEU A 148 2.48 -23.72 -0.67
C LEU A 148 3.47 -23.76 0.50
N ALA A 149 3.47 -22.71 1.30
CA ALA A 149 4.35 -22.60 2.45
C ALA A 149 3.90 -23.56 3.57
N PRO A 150 4.81 -24.35 4.17
CA PRO A 150 4.47 -25.41 5.13
C PRO A 150 4.28 -24.87 6.56
N PHE A 151 3.38 -23.88 6.73
CA PHE A 151 3.08 -23.29 8.03
C PHE A 151 1.62 -23.48 8.40
N PHE A 152 1.36 -23.71 9.70
CA PHE A 152 0.02 -24.05 10.20
C PHE A 152 -1.01 -22.91 10.06
N ASN A 153 -0.54 -21.67 10.10
CA ASN A 153 -1.35 -20.46 9.94
C ASN A 153 -1.54 -20.04 8.48
N VAL A 154 -1.19 -20.90 7.52
CA VAL A 154 -1.28 -20.62 6.08
C VAL A 154 -2.23 -21.60 5.40
N THR A 155 -3.22 -21.06 4.71
CA THR A 155 -4.17 -21.85 3.92
C THR A 155 -4.18 -21.36 2.48
N ARG A 156 -3.73 -22.19 1.54
CA ARG A 156 -3.63 -21.83 0.12
C ARG A 156 -2.86 -20.53 -0.15
N GLY A 157 -1.83 -20.26 0.65
CA GLY A 157 -1.02 -19.04 0.60
C GLY A 157 -1.53 -17.92 1.50
N SER A 158 -2.80 -17.84 1.82
CA SER A 158 -3.36 -16.81 2.71
C SER A 158 -2.96 -17.07 4.16
N VAL A 159 -2.46 -16.02 4.83
CA VAL A 159 -2.01 -16.07 6.22
C VAL A 159 -3.14 -15.68 7.16
N CYS A 160 -3.40 -16.51 8.17
CA CYS A 160 -4.23 -16.14 9.31
C CYS A 160 -3.34 -15.46 10.36
N LEU A 161 -3.44 -14.14 10.48
CA LEU A 161 -2.63 -13.36 11.43
C LEU A 161 -3.16 -13.40 12.87
N GLY A 162 -4.25 -14.13 13.12
CA GLY A 162 -4.84 -14.25 14.46
C GLY A 162 -5.28 -12.90 15.04
N SER A 163 -5.32 -12.84 16.37
CA SER A 163 -5.66 -11.63 17.13
C SER A 163 -4.42 -10.86 17.63
N SER A 164 -3.23 -11.16 17.11
CA SER A 164 -2.01 -10.47 17.52
C SER A 164 -2.06 -9.00 17.11
N THR A 165 -2.27 -8.12 18.07
CA THR A 165 -2.21 -6.66 17.88
C THR A 165 -0.76 -6.21 18.09
N LEU A 166 -0.03 -5.99 17.00
CA LEU A 166 1.23 -5.26 17.04
C LEU A 166 0.96 -3.82 16.61
N GLU A 167 1.48 -2.88 17.35
CA GLU A 167 1.44 -1.48 16.94
C GLU A 167 2.26 -1.28 15.66
N LYS A 168 1.70 -0.54 14.71
CA LYS A 168 2.44 -0.14 13.51
C LYS A 168 3.54 0.83 13.92
N PRO A 169 4.76 0.72 13.36
CA PRO A 169 5.81 1.69 13.61
C PRO A 169 5.36 3.11 13.21
N GLU A 170 5.70 4.11 14.02
CA GLU A 170 5.44 5.53 13.70
C GLU A 170 6.21 5.98 12.45
N ASN A 171 7.43 5.48 12.29
CA ASN A 171 8.25 5.71 11.11
C ASN A 171 8.28 4.44 10.26
N MET A 172 7.58 4.47 9.12
CA MET A 172 7.45 3.33 8.22
C MET A 172 8.48 3.44 7.10
N ASP A 173 9.72 3.02 7.37
CA ASP A 173 10.66 2.72 6.29
C ASP A 173 10.43 1.29 5.75
N PHE A 174 11.10 0.93 4.63
CA PHE A 174 10.92 -0.41 4.04
C PHE A 174 11.43 -1.53 4.93
N HIS A 175 12.42 -1.30 5.79
CA HIS A 175 12.88 -2.29 6.77
C HIS A 175 11.87 -2.48 7.89
N ALA A 176 11.35 -1.39 8.44
CA ALA A 176 10.30 -1.42 9.45
C ALA A 176 9.02 -2.10 8.93
N LEU A 177 8.67 -1.89 7.64
CA LEU A 177 7.57 -2.59 6.97
C LEU A 177 7.79 -4.11 6.98
N GLN A 178 8.95 -4.57 6.52
CA GLN A 178 9.27 -5.99 6.47
C GLN A 178 9.26 -6.59 7.87
N GLU A 179 9.95 -5.96 8.83
CA GLU A 179 10.02 -6.41 10.21
C GLU A 179 8.64 -6.50 10.87
N TYR A 180 7.79 -5.50 10.68
CA TYR A 180 6.43 -5.48 11.21
C TYR A 180 5.60 -6.66 10.70
N TRP A 181 5.57 -6.89 9.38
CA TRP A 181 4.78 -7.96 8.80
C TRP A 181 5.34 -9.34 9.11
N GLU A 182 6.67 -9.53 9.08
CA GLU A 182 7.31 -10.78 9.46
C GLU A 182 7.05 -11.11 10.94
N LYS A 183 7.15 -10.11 11.82
CA LYS A 183 6.86 -10.30 13.24
C LYS A 183 5.41 -10.71 13.47
N ARG A 184 4.46 -10.08 12.79
CA ARG A 184 3.04 -10.49 12.85
C ARG A 184 2.84 -11.94 12.39
N PHE A 185 3.49 -12.33 11.30
CA PHE A 185 3.43 -13.69 10.80
C PHE A 185 3.98 -14.73 11.77
N TRP A 186 5.15 -14.46 12.34
CA TRP A 186 5.82 -15.42 13.22
C TRP A 186 5.24 -15.49 14.65
N LEU A 187 4.42 -14.51 15.04
CA LEU A 187 3.73 -14.47 16.33
C LEU A 187 2.26 -14.95 16.25
N SER A 188 1.74 -15.24 15.05
CA SER A 188 0.36 -15.67 14.84
C SER A 188 0.12 -17.18 14.96
#